data_221fed41882eaa688c39bcf19174917b
#
_entry.id   221fed41882eaa688c39bcf19174917b
#
_cell.length_a   1.000
_cell.length_b   1.000
_cell.length_c   1.000
_cell.angle_alpha   90.00
_cell.angle_beta   90.00
_cell.angle_gamma   90.00
#
_symmetry.space_group_name_H-M   'P 1'
#
loop_
_entity.id
_entity.type
_entity.pdbx_description
1 polymer ?
#
loop_
_entity_poly.entity_id
_entity_poly.type
_entity_poly.pdbx_seq_one_letter_code
_entity_poly.pdbx_strand_id
1 'polypeptide(L)'
;MSGAQVIEKLAKPRGKFPHVKVVGDFVYVSGTSSRRPDNTFVGVEVDEMGTTVLDIRAQTRAVIENIAAILAEVGGELSDLVQVTSYLVSMNDFGGYNEVYAELFDENGPTRTTVAVHQLPHPHLLIEISGVAYVPASKRSASEDTENAS
;
A
#
# COMPACT_ATOMS: atom_id res chain seq x y z
N MET A 1 15.07 -9.21 -17.72
CA MET A 1 13.81 -8.55 -17.33
C MET A 1 13.98 -7.95 -15.95
N SER A 2 13.48 -6.73 -15.72
CA SER A 2 13.77 -5.96 -14.51
C SER A 2 12.97 -6.41 -13.27
N GLY A 3 11.92 -7.20 -13.42
CA GLY A 3 10.99 -7.52 -12.33
C GLY A 3 10.12 -6.37 -11.83
N ALA A 4 10.29 -5.18 -12.42
CA ALA A 4 9.51 -4.00 -12.07
C ALA A 4 8.20 -3.98 -12.85
N GLN A 5 7.09 -3.59 -12.20
CA GLN A 5 5.78 -3.49 -12.83
C GLN A 5 5.08 -2.18 -12.48
N VAL A 6 4.48 -1.56 -13.49
CA VAL A 6 3.48 -0.51 -13.34
C VAL A 6 2.13 -1.17 -13.62
N ILE A 7 1.24 -1.14 -12.64
CA ILE A 7 -0.04 -1.85 -12.69
C ILE A 7 -1.11 -0.89 -13.20
N GLU A 8 -1.65 -1.16 -14.41
CA GLU A 8 -2.55 -0.23 -15.12
C GLU A 8 -3.87 0.06 -14.39
N LYS A 9 -4.41 -0.94 -13.68
CA LYS A 9 -5.68 -0.79 -12.95
C LYS A 9 -5.59 -0.01 -11.64
N LEU A 10 -4.38 0.34 -11.22
CA LEU A 10 -4.14 1.15 -10.03
C LEU A 10 -3.81 2.58 -10.39
N ALA A 11 -3.85 3.47 -9.40
CA ALA A 11 -3.45 4.86 -9.60
C ALA A 11 -2.04 4.92 -10.17
N LYS A 12 -1.88 5.63 -11.30
CA LYS A 12 -0.59 5.72 -11.99
C LYS A 12 0.44 6.42 -11.11
N PRO A 13 1.66 5.87 -10.97
CA PRO A 13 2.71 6.52 -10.19
C PRO A 13 2.98 7.95 -10.66
N ARG A 14 3.11 8.86 -9.72
CA ARG A 14 3.43 10.27 -10.00
C ARG A 14 4.95 10.49 -10.07
N GLY A 15 5.58 9.77 -10.96
CA GLY A 15 7.02 9.79 -11.19
C GLY A 15 7.44 8.54 -11.95
N LYS A 16 8.71 8.47 -12.28
CA LYS A 16 9.26 7.32 -13.02
C LYS A 16 9.68 6.21 -12.05
N PHE A 17 8.70 5.53 -11.49
CA PHE A 17 8.94 4.38 -10.61
C PHE A 17 7.79 3.36 -10.74
N PRO A 18 8.06 2.07 -10.46
CA PRO A 18 7.03 1.03 -10.52
C PRO A 18 6.20 0.99 -9.24
N HIS A 19 5.04 0.33 -9.28
CA HIS A 19 4.31 -0.03 -8.08
C HIS A 19 5.04 -1.08 -7.25
N VAL A 20 5.71 -2.01 -7.93
CA VAL A 20 6.31 -3.19 -7.33
C VAL A 20 7.53 -3.63 -8.12
N LYS A 21 8.52 -4.19 -7.42
CA LYS A 21 9.70 -4.77 -8.03
C LYS A 21 10.01 -6.12 -7.38
N VAL A 22 10.12 -7.15 -8.20
CA VAL A 22 10.50 -8.49 -7.75
C VAL A 22 12.00 -8.69 -7.92
N VAL A 23 12.68 -9.13 -6.86
CA VAL A 23 14.11 -9.45 -6.87
C VAL A 23 14.29 -10.78 -6.17
N GLY A 24 14.57 -11.84 -6.94
CA GLY A 24 14.60 -13.19 -6.40
C GLY A 24 13.24 -13.59 -5.83
N ASP A 25 13.22 -13.95 -4.55
CA ASP A 25 11.99 -14.31 -3.83
C ASP A 25 11.37 -13.10 -3.08
N PHE A 26 12.00 -11.94 -3.15
CA PHE A 26 11.53 -10.74 -2.47
C PHE A 26 10.77 -9.81 -3.40
N VAL A 27 9.73 -9.23 -2.87
CA VAL A 27 8.85 -8.29 -3.56
C VAL A 27 8.88 -6.97 -2.82
N TYR A 28 9.29 -5.92 -3.51
CA TYR A 28 9.39 -4.56 -2.98
C TYR A 28 8.20 -3.75 -3.44
N VAL A 29 7.42 -3.23 -2.50
CA VAL A 29 6.24 -2.41 -2.78
C VAL A 29 6.60 -0.95 -2.52
N SER A 30 6.44 -0.11 -3.53
CA SER A 30 6.66 1.34 -3.40
C SER A 30 5.71 1.96 -2.38
N GLY A 31 6.08 3.13 -1.86
CA GLY A 31 5.20 3.91 -1.00
C GLY A 31 3.81 4.05 -1.62
N THR A 32 2.79 3.61 -0.91
CA THR A 32 1.42 3.48 -1.40
C THR A 32 0.50 4.32 -0.54
N SER A 33 -0.37 5.09 -1.19
CA SER A 33 -1.36 5.95 -0.55
C SER A 33 -2.78 5.45 -0.79
N SER A 34 -3.76 6.22 -0.32
CA SER A 34 -5.18 5.93 -0.52
C SER A 34 -5.71 6.42 -1.88
N ARG A 35 -4.83 6.82 -2.80
CA ARG A 35 -5.23 7.39 -4.09
C ARG A 35 -5.90 6.34 -4.97
N ARG A 36 -7.02 6.74 -5.60
CA ARG A 36 -7.74 5.95 -6.59
C ARG A 36 -7.19 6.18 -8.00
N PRO A 37 -7.48 5.30 -8.97
CA PRO A 37 -7.05 5.48 -10.37
C PRO A 37 -7.51 6.80 -11.01
N ASP A 38 -8.61 7.36 -10.56
CA ASP A 38 -9.14 8.66 -11.04
C ASP A 38 -8.48 9.88 -10.36
N ASN A 39 -7.45 9.65 -9.54
CA ASN A 39 -6.71 10.65 -8.77
C ASN A 39 -7.48 11.28 -7.60
N THR A 40 -8.63 10.74 -7.23
CA THR A 40 -9.27 11.06 -5.94
C THR A 40 -8.68 10.22 -4.82
N PHE A 41 -8.95 10.57 -3.57
CA PHE A 41 -8.40 9.90 -2.40
C PHE A 41 -9.52 9.34 -1.53
N VAL A 42 -9.36 8.10 -1.07
CA VAL A 42 -10.21 7.58 -0.01
C VAL A 42 -9.87 8.31 1.29
N GLY A 43 -10.88 8.60 2.10
CA GLY A 43 -10.68 9.29 3.38
C GLY A 43 -10.43 10.78 3.25
N VAL A 44 -10.91 11.39 2.18
CA VAL A 44 -10.82 12.83 1.92
C VAL A 44 -12.19 13.34 1.48
N GLU A 45 -12.74 14.28 2.23
CA GLU A 45 -13.98 14.97 1.88
C GLU A 45 -13.71 16.48 1.86
N VAL A 46 -14.17 17.16 0.82
CA VAL A 46 -14.05 18.60 0.67
C VAL A 46 -15.45 19.15 0.49
N ASP A 47 -15.87 20.08 1.37
CA ASP A 47 -17.18 20.71 1.28
C ASP A 47 -17.22 21.88 0.28
N GLU A 48 -18.40 22.49 0.10
CA GLU A 48 -18.59 23.62 -0.82
C GLU A 48 -17.73 24.85 -0.47
N MET A 49 -17.33 24.98 0.78
CA MET A 49 -16.47 26.08 1.27
C MET A 49 -14.97 25.75 1.15
N GLY A 50 -14.64 24.57 0.65
CA GLY A 50 -13.25 24.12 0.57
C GLY A 50 -12.69 23.59 1.89
N THR A 51 -13.54 23.39 2.91
CA THR A 51 -13.11 22.77 4.16
C THR A 51 -12.88 21.30 3.94
N THR A 52 -11.72 20.80 4.35
CA THR A 52 -11.30 19.43 4.12
C THR A 52 -11.38 18.63 5.41
N VAL A 53 -12.03 17.46 5.33
CA VAL A 53 -12.06 16.45 6.39
C VAL A 53 -11.23 15.26 5.94
N LEU A 54 -10.22 14.91 6.71
CA LEU A 54 -9.30 13.81 6.43
C LEU A 54 -9.51 12.72 7.47
N ASP A 55 -9.72 11.48 6.99
CA ASP A 55 -10.04 10.33 7.82
C ASP A 55 -8.88 9.33 7.79
N ILE A 56 -8.11 9.27 8.89
CA ILE A 56 -6.96 8.38 9.00
C ILE A 56 -7.36 6.90 8.92
N ARG A 57 -8.50 6.52 9.49
CA ARG A 57 -8.94 5.13 9.46
C ARG A 57 -9.29 4.68 8.04
N ALA A 58 -10.04 5.49 7.32
CA ALA A 58 -10.38 5.21 5.92
C ALA A 58 -9.13 5.20 5.03
N GLN A 59 -8.23 6.16 5.21
CA GLN A 59 -6.98 6.19 4.45
C GLN A 59 -6.11 4.97 4.74
N THR A 60 -5.95 4.58 5.99
CA THR A 60 -5.15 3.40 6.37
C THR A 60 -5.70 2.13 5.73
N ARG A 61 -7.02 1.91 5.82
CA ARG A 61 -7.66 0.74 5.20
C ARG A 61 -7.42 0.70 3.70
N ALA A 62 -7.62 1.82 3.03
CA ALA A 62 -7.41 1.92 1.58
C ALA A 62 -5.95 1.69 1.17
N VAL A 63 -4.99 2.20 1.93
CA VAL A 63 -3.56 1.95 1.68
C VAL A 63 -3.25 0.45 1.74
N ILE A 64 -3.73 -0.24 2.78
CA ILE A 64 -3.47 -1.67 2.94
C ILE A 64 -4.18 -2.48 1.86
N GLU A 65 -5.40 -2.10 1.48
CA GLU A 65 -6.12 -2.72 0.35
C GLU A 65 -5.39 -2.52 -0.98
N ASN A 66 -4.82 -1.33 -1.21
CA ASN A 66 -4.01 -1.07 -2.40
C ASN A 66 -2.73 -1.93 -2.41
N ILE A 67 -2.08 -2.10 -1.26
CA ILE A 67 -0.93 -3.00 -1.15
C ILE A 67 -1.32 -4.45 -1.44
N ALA A 68 -2.47 -4.90 -0.93
CA ALA A 68 -2.99 -6.24 -1.22
C ALA A 68 -3.21 -6.44 -2.72
N ALA A 69 -3.77 -5.45 -3.41
CA ALA A 69 -3.97 -5.49 -4.85
C ALA A 69 -2.65 -5.53 -5.63
N ILE A 70 -1.64 -4.78 -5.18
CA ILE A 70 -0.30 -4.80 -5.77
C ILE A 70 0.34 -6.19 -5.61
N LEU A 71 0.29 -6.76 -4.40
CA LEU A 71 0.85 -8.08 -4.13
C LEU A 71 0.15 -9.17 -4.96
N ALA A 72 -1.17 -9.08 -5.15
CA ALA A 72 -1.93 -10.02 -5.96
C ALA A 72 -1.42 -10.09 -7.40
N GLU A 73 -0.96 -8.97 -7.96
CA GLU A 73 -0.40 -8.93 -9.33
C GLU A 73 0.89 -9.76 -9.48
N VAL A 74 1.56 -10.05 -8.39
CA VAL A 74 2.80 -10.86 -8.38
C VAL A 74 2.62 -12.18 -7.65
N GLY A 75 1.37 -12.62 -7.45
CA GLY A 75 1.05 -13.90 -6.82
C GLY A 75 1.21 -13.93 -5.31
N GLY A 76 1.26 -12.77 -4.67
CA GLY A 76 1.38 -12.62 -3.22
C GLY A 76 0.10 -12.17 -2.54
N GLU A 77 0.15 -12.13 -1.23
CA GLU A 77 -0.94 -11.66 -0.37
C GLU A 77 -0.39 -10.94 0.87
N LEU A 78 -1.23 -10.29 1.65
CA LEU A 78 -0.79 -9.51 2.82
C LEU A 78 0.01 -10.34 3.83
N SER A 79 -0.31 -11.62 3.99
CA SER A 79 0.44 -12.53 4.89
C SER A 79 1.87 -12.81 4.42
N ASP A 80 2.22 -12.46 3.18
CA ASP A 80 3.59 -12.58 2.66
C ASP A 80 4.48 -11.39 3.05
N LEU A 81 3.91 -10.30 3.55
CA LEU A 81 4.69 -9.16 4.00
C LEU A 81 5.61 -9.53 5.17
N VAL A 82 6.87 -9.14 5.08
CA VAL A 82 7.88 -9.37 6.11
C VAL A 82 8.28 -8.08 6.82
N GLN A 83 8.14 -6.96 6.16
CA GLN A 83 8.48 -5.64 6.70
C GLN A 83 7.59 -4.57 6.09
N VAL A 84 7.11 -3.64 6.91
CA VAL A 84 6.44 -2.43 6.45
C VAL A 84 7.00 -1.22 7.17
N THR A 85 7.00 -0.09 6.48
CA THR A 85 7.27 1.23 7.04
C THR A 85 6.07 2.11 6.77
N SER A 86 5.52 2.69 7.83
CA SER A 86 4.37 3.59 7.76
C SER A 86 4.84 5.02 8.02
N TYR A 87 4.43 5.92 7.13
CA TYR A 87 4.75 7.33 7.16
C TYR A 87 3.48 8.11 7.47
N LEU A 88 3.42 8.75 8.65
CA LEU A 88 2.29 9.57 9.07
C LEU A 88 2.70 11.05 9.06
N VAL A 89 1.79 11.95 8.71
CA VAL A 89 2.07 13.39 8.80
C VAL A 89 1.83 13.93 10.21
N SER A 90 1.18 13.15 11.08
CA SER A 90 0.94 13.52 12.48
C SER A 90 0.79 12.28 13.35
N MET A 91 1.45 12.26 14.50
CA MET A 91 1.26 11.19 15.49
C MET A 91 -0.07 11.29 16.24
N ASN A 92 -0.84 12.36 16.05
CA ASN A 92 -2.24 12.39 16.47
C ASN A 92 -3.08 11.32 15.77
N ASP A 93 -2.65 10.86 14.60
CA ASP A 93 -3.30 9.80 13.84
C ASP A 93 -2.86 8.40 14.22
N PHE A 94 -1.88 8.26 15.12
CA PHE A 94 -1.30 6.97 15.50
C PHE A 94 -2.35 5.99 16.03
N GLY A 95 -3.27 6.46 16.89
CA GLY A 95 -4.33 5.62 17.47
C GLY A 95 -5.28 5.06 16.42
N GLY A 96 -5.79 5.93 15.53
CA GLY A 96 -6.68 5.50 14.44
C GLY A 96 -6.01 4.57 13.45
N TYR A 97 -4.77 4.85 13.10
CA TYR A 97 -3.94 3.97 12.29
C TYR A 97 -3.77 2.59 12.93
N ASN A 98 -3.42 2.54 14.22
CA ASN A 98 -3.25 1.28 14.94
C ASN A 98 -4.53 0.45 15.01
N GLU A 99 -5.69 1.07 15.18
CA GLU A 99 -6.97 0.36 15.21
C GLU A 99 -7.23 -0.39 13.90
N VAL A 100 -7.05 0.27 12.77
CA VAL A 100 -7.27 -0.36 11.45
C VAL A 100 -6.18 -1.39 11.16
N TYR A 101 -4.94 -1.08 11.50
CA TYR A 101 -3.82 -2.00 11.30
C TYR A 101 -4.08 -3.33 12.05
N ALA A 102 -4.56 -3.27 13.28
CA ALA A 102 -4.87 -4.45 14.10
C ALA A 102 -6.04 -5.28 13.57
N GLU A 103 -6.89 -4.73 12.72
CA GLU A 103 -7.94 -5.50 12.04
C GLU A 103 -7.38 -6.42 10.96
N LEU A 104 -6.20 -6.09 10.41
CA LEU A 104 -5.63 -6.73 9.22
C LEU A 104 -4.34 -7.51 9.52
N PHE A 105 -3.66 -7.19 10.60
CA PHE A 105 -2.39 -7.81 11.02
C PHE A 105 -2.39 -8.09 12.52
N ASP A 106 -1.58 -9.05 12.92
CA ASP A 106 -1.32 -9.40 14.31
C ASP A 106 0.20 -9.53 14.58
N GLU A 107 0.57 -10.13 15.70
CA GLU A 107 1.99 -10.31 16.10
C GLU A 107 2.75 -11.26 15.17
N ASN A 108 2.08 -12.03 14.33
CA ASN A 108 2.69 -12.90 13.32
C ASN A 108 2.86 -12.21 11.98
N GLY A 109 2.45 -10.95 11.88
CA GLY A 109 2.57 -10.13 10.69
C GLY A 109 3.99 -9.59 10.47
N PRO A 110 4.12 -8.61 9.57
CA PRO A 110 5.42 -8.01 9.25
C PRO A 110 5.99 -7.23 10.42
N THR A 111 7.31 -7.10 10.44
CA THR A 111 7.92 -6.06 11.28
C THR A 111 7.45 -4.69 10.81
N ARG A 112 7.29 -3.76 11.73
CA ARG A 112 6.75 -2.43 11.44
C ARG A 112 7.58 -1.33 12.05
N THR A 113 7.87 -0.31 11.25
CA THR A 113 8.40 0.97 11.72
C THR A 113 7.38 2.05 11.35
N THR A 114 7.05 2.91 12.32
CA THR A 114 6.15 4.04 12.10
C THR A 114 6.89 5.33 12.42
N VAL A 115 6.90 6.26 11.48
CA VAL A 115 7.56 7.55 11.62
C VAL A 115 6.63 8.68 11.22
N ALA A 116 6.82 9.85 11.82
CA ALA A 116 6.20 11.09 11.37
C ALA A 116 7.09 11.75 10.33
N VAL A 117 6.47 12.24 9.26
CA VAL A 117 7.13 12.99 8.20
C VAL A 117 6.50 14.37 8.09
N HIS A 118 7.25 15.33 7.56
CA HIS A 118 6.75 16.70 7.40
C HIS A 118 5.59 16.78 6.42
N GLN A 119 5.72 16.12 5.26
CA GLN A 119 4.71 16.09 4.20
C GLN A 119 4.76 14.76 3.46
N LEU A 120 3.65 14.43 2.81
CA LEU A 120 3.54 13.40 1.79
C LEU A 120 3.28 14.06 0.42
N PRO A 121 3.37 13.33 -0.70
CA PRO A 121 3.26 13.93 -2.04
C PRO A 121 1.92 14.60 -2.38
N HIS A 122 1.00 14.69 -1.44
CA HIS A 122 -0.23 15.46 -1.57
C HIS A 122 -0.69 15.93 -0.18
N PRO A 123 -1.16 17.20 -0.05
CA PRO A 123 -1.56 17.77 1.25
C PRO A 123 -2.74 17.07 1.93
N HIS A 124 -3.55 16.31 1.20
CA HIS A 124 -4.66 15.54 1.76
C HIS A 124 -4.26 14.14 2.25
N LEU A 125 -3.04 13.71 2.01
CA LEU A 125 -2.56 12.41 2.49
C LEU A 125 -2.10 12.51 3.93
N LEU A 126 -2.65 11.63 4.77
CA LEU A 126 -2.26 11.46 6.18
C LEU A 126 -1.26 10.32 6.35
N ILE A 127 -1.23 9.37 5.42
CA ILE A 127 -0.46 8.14 5.53
C ILE A 127 0.01 7.63 4.17
N GLU A 128 1.21 7.07 4.17
CA GLU A 128 1.75 6.20 3.14
C GLU A 128 2.41 5.00 3.79
N ILE A 129 2.38 3.84 3.14
CA ILE A 129 3.08 2.64 3.60
C ILE A 129 3.89 2.07 2.44
N SER A 130 5.13 1.68 2.72
CA SER A 130 5.96 0.86 1.84
C SER A 130 6.21 -0.49 2.50
N GLY A 131 6.55 -1.50 1.72
CA GLY A 131 6.77 -2.81 2.29
C GLY A 131 7.65 -3.73 1.47
N VAL A 132 8.06 -4.81 2.12
CA VAL A 132 8.80 -5.92 1.51
C VAL A 132 8.05 -7.21 1.82
N ALA A 133 7.80 -8.01 0.81
CA ALA A 133 7.18 -9.33 0.94
C ALA A 133 8.14 -10.42 0.49
N TYR A 134 7.96 -11.61 1.05
CA TYR A 134 8.63 -12.82 0.60
C TYR A 134 7.60 -13.68 -0.14
N VAL A 135 7.76 -13.77 -1.45
CA VAL A 135 6.88 -14.53 -2.33
C VAL A 135 7.76 -15.43 -3.20
N PRO A 136 8.02 -16.67 -2.78
CA PRO A 136 8.90 -17.57 -3.52
C PRO A 136 8.46 -17.75 -4.97
N ALA A 137 9.41 -17.94 -5.86
CA ALA A 137 9.14 -18.14 -7.30
C ALA A 137 8.12 -19.26 -7.54
N SER A 138 8.14 -20.32 -6.72
CA SER A 138 7.17 -21.43 -6.79
C SER A 138 5.73 -20.98 -6.52
N LYS A 139 5.54 -20.05 -5.59
CA LYS A 139 4.21 -19.46 -5.29
C LYS A 139 3.74 -18.57 -6.44
N ARG A 140 4.64 -17.75 -7.00
CA ARG A 140 4.32 -16.87 -8.14
C ARG A 140 3.96 -17.67 -9.40
N SER A 141 4.71 -18.72 -9.71
CA SER A 141 4.44 -19.60 -10.85
C SER A 141 3.08 -20.30 -10.75
N ALA A 142 2.68 -20.74 -9.54
CA ALA A 142 1.39 -21.37 -9.30
C ALA A 142 0.22 -20.43 -9.58
N SER A 143 0.37 -19.13 -9.31
CA SER A 143 -0.66 -18.11 -9.60
C SER A 143 -0.81 -17.84 -11.09
N GLU A 144 0.31 -17.83 -11.84
CA GLU A 144 0.31 -17.68 -13.31
C GLU A 144 -0.39 -18.85 -13.99
N ASP A 145 -0.12 -20.09 -13.54
CA ASP A 145 -0.76 -21.28 -14.06
C ASP A 145 -2.28 -21.27 -13.84
N THR A 146 -2.76 -20.71 -12.74
CA THR A 146 -4.18 -20.59 -12.44
C THR A 146 -4.88 -19.55 -13.34
N GLU A 147 -4.23 -18.44 -13.64
CA GLU A 147 -4.74 -17.44 -14.57
C GLU A 147 -4.81 -17.95 -16.00
N ASN A 148 -3.83 -18.73 -16.42
CA ASN A 148 -3.79 -19.33 -17.77
C ASN A 148 -4.75 -20.51 -17.95
N ALA A 149 -5.24 -21.11 -16.89
CA ALA A 149 -6.18 -22.24 -16.92
C ALA A 149 -7.66 -21.80 -16.97
N SER A 150 -7.95 -20.54 -16.79
CA SER A 150 -9.29 -19.94 -16.84
C SER A 150 -9.50 -19.20 -18.16
#